data_2418a08cacc44c380f1e737844f9477b
#
_entry.id   2418a08cacc44c380f1e737844f9477b
#
_cell.length_a   1.000
_cell.length_b   1.000
_cell.length_c   1.000
_cell.angle_alpha   90.00
_cell.angle_beta   90.00
_cell.angle_gamma   90.00
#
_symmetry.space_group_name_H-M   'P 1'
#
loop_
_entity.id
_entity.type
_entity.pdbx_description
1 polymer ?
#
loop_
_entity_poly.entity_id
_entity_poly.type
_entity_poly.pdbx_seq_one_letter_code
_entity_poly.pdbx_strand_id
1 'polypeptide(L)'
;SKLIGKESIPAFIRIANDQESLEMALVENIQRQDLDPIEIALSYQRLIEEIKVTQEQLSDRVGKNRSTIANYLRLLKLDPIIQTGMRDGFIAMGHGRAIININNLGEQLDIYEKVISENLSVRETEALVRNLKNSSEIKNPYKKATLPSYLNSAKIALSEYLNSDVNIKNTGG
;
A
#
# COMPACT_ATOMS: atom_id res chain seq x y z
N SER A 1 40.99 2.19 1.08
CA SER A 1 42.18 1.77 1.83
C SER A 1 43.48 2.05 1.07
N LYS A 2 43.55 1.78 -0.26
CA LYS A 2 44.75 2.07 -1.07
C LYS A 2 45.13 3.56 -1.06
N LEU A 3 44.14 4.47 -1.06
CA LEU A 3 44.35 5.92 -1.04
C LEU A 3 44.89 6.48 0.33
N ILE A 4 44.76 5.65 1.39
CA ILE A 4 45.17 6.05 2.76
C ILE A 4 46.46 5.31 3.18
N GLY A 5 47.12 4.58 2.26
CA GLY A 5 48.37 3.87 2.51
C GLY A 5 48.31 2.71 3.50
N LYS A 6 47.09 2.17 3.77
CA LYS A 6 46.95 0.98 4.64
C LYS A 6 47.37 -0.27 3.89
N GLU A 7 48.37 -0.96 4.41
CA GLU A 7 48.85 -2.24 3.86
C GLU A 7 47.97 -3.42 4.17
N SER A 8 47.19 -3.36 5.26
CA SER A 8 46.22 -4.40 5.66
C SER A 8 44.97 -3.78 6.24
N ILE A 9 43.84 -4.48 6.06
CA ILE A 9 42.55 -4.17 6.67
C ILE A 9 42.05 -5.40 7.44
N PRO A 10 41.48 -5.23 8.63
CA PRO A 10 40.84 -6.34 9.32
C PRO A 10 39.66 -6.84 8.45
N ALA A 11 39.62 -8.13 8.15
CA ALA A 11 38.57 -8.76 7.40
C ALA A 11 37.97 -9.93 8.22
N PHE A 12 36.66 -10.04 8.19
CA PHE A 12 35.95 -11.17 8.79
C PHE A 12 35.62 -12.15 7.66
N ILE A 13 36.16 -13.36 7.75
CA ILE A 13 35.87 -14.42 6.78
C ILE A 13 34.72 -15.27 7.32
N ARG A 14 33.62 -15.29 6.60
CA ARG A 14 32.46 -16.13 6.91
C ARG A 14 32.21 -17.07 5.74
N ILE A 15 32.01 -18.34 6.05
CA ILE A 15 31.57 -19.31 5.05
C ILE A 15 30.06 -19.11 4.89
N ALA A 16 29.63 -18.79 3.69
CA ALA A 16 28.23 -18.63 3.34
C ALA A 16 27.98 -19.35 2.01
N ASN A 17 26.80 -19.93 1.87
CA ASN A 17 26.37 -20.45 0.57
C ASN A 17 25.91 -19.27 -0.35
N ASP A 18 25.68 -19.55 -1.62
CA ASP A 18 25.31 -18.52 -2.61
C ASP A 18 24.04 -17.77 -2.19
N GLN A 19 23.06 -18.47 -1.61
CA GLN A 19 21.81 -17.88 -1.14
C GLN A 19 22.01 -16.98 0.08
N GLU A 20 22.82 -17.40 1.04
CA GLU A 20 23.17 -16.56 2.21
C GLU A 20 23.98 -15.33 1.81
N SER A 21 24.88 -15.48 0.84
CA SER A 21 25.69 -14.38 0.30
C SER A 21 24.81 -13.34 -0.39
N LEU A 22 23.83 -13.79 -1.19
CA LEU A 22 22.86 -12.92 -1.85
C LEU A 22 21.97 -12.21 -0.82
N GLU A 23 21.47 -12.92 0.18
CA GLU A 23 20.68 -12.35 1.28
C GLU A 23 21.47 -11.26 2.00
N MET A 24 22.69 -11.54 2.39
CA MET A 24 23.54 -10.56 3.09
C MET A 24 23.80 -9.32 2.25
N ALA A 25 24.05 -9.47 0.95
CA ALA A 25 24.29 -8.36 0.03
C ALA A 25 23.01 -7.50 -0.14
N LEU A 26 21.83 -8.13 -0.28
CA LEU A 26 20.57 -7.42 -0.41
C LEU A 26 20.17 -6.69 0.88
N VAL A 27 20.36 -7.34 2.04
CA VAL A 27 20.07 -6.71 3.35
C VAL A 27 21.02 -5.55 3.62
N GLU A 28 22.33 -5.70 3.31
CA GLU A 28 23.29 -4.61 3.42
C GLU A 28 22.91 -3.43 2.53
N ASN A 29 22.54 -3.70 1.29
CA ASN A 29 22.11 -2.67 0.36
C ASN A 29 20.87 -1.91 0.87
N ILE A 30 19.88 -2.61 1.45
CA ILE A 30 18.67 -1.99 2.04
C ILE A 30 19.02 -1.05 3.23
N GLN A 31 20.12 -1.29 3.93
CA GLN A 31 20.54 -0.49 5.06
C GLN A 31 21.28 0.81 4.65
N ARG A 32 21.49 1.04 3.34
CA ARG A 32 22.07 2.31 2.86
C ARG A 32 21.10 3.45 3.14
N GLN A 33 21.67 4.60 3.53
CA GLN A 33 20.87 5.76 3.97
C GLN A 33 20.22 6.55 2.82
N ASP A 34 20.68 6.33 1.57
CA ASP A 34 20.32 7.16 0.41
C ASP A 34 19.35 6.46 -0.56
N LEU A 35 18.68 5.38 -0.14
CA LEU A 35 17.72 4.65 -0.99
C LEU A 35 16.37 5.36 -1.03
N ASP A 36 15.83 5.50 -2.24
CA ASP A 36 14.47 5.95 -2.40
C ASP A 36 13.43 4.86 -2.01
N PRO A 37 12.16 5.24 -1.73
CA PRO A 37 11.14 4.28 -1.31
C PRO A 37 10.84 3.17 -2.32
N ILE A 38 11.02 3.41 -3.62
CA ILE A 38 10.79 2.42 -4.68
C ILE A 38 11.94 1.42 -4.74
N GLU A 39 13.20 1.89 -4.60
CA GLU A 39 14.36 1.00 -4.52
C GLU A 39 14.29 0.06 -3.31
N ILE A 40 13.86 0.56 -2.15
CA ILE A 40 13.60 -0.26 -0.96
C ILE A 40 12.51 -1.29 -1.24
N ALA A 41 11.42 -0.89 -1.89
CA ALA A 41 10.31 -1.78 -2.22
C ALA A 41 10.75 -2.90 -3.20
N LEU A 42 11.53 -2.56 -4.23
CA LEU A 42 12.11 -3.53 -5.17
C LEU A 42 13.07 -4.50 -4.48
N SER A 43 13.89 -4.00 -3.56
CA SER A 43 14.80 -4.84 -2.77
C SER A 43 14.04 -5.83 -1.89
N TYR A 44 12.93 -5.41 -1.26
CA TYR A 44 12.07 -6.32 -0.51
C TYR A 44 11.38 -7.35 -1.41
N GLN A 45 10.93 -6.93 -2.58
CA GLN A 45 10.33 -7.86 -3.55
C GLN A 45 11.35 -8.92 -3.99
N ARG A 46 12.57 -8.52 -4.36
CA ARG A 46 13.63 -9.47 -4.73
C ARG A 46 13.95 -10.44 -3.60
N LEU A 47 14.07 -9.98 -2.37
CA LEU A 47 14.29 -10.86 -1.21
C LEU A 47 13.20 -11.92 -1.08
N ILE A 48 11.93 -11.54 -1.24
CA ILE A 48 10.80 -12.48 -1.17
C ILE A 48 10.85 -13.48 -2.32
N GLU A 49 11.11 -13.03 -3.54
CA GLU A 49 11.08 -13.87 -4.75
C GLU A 49 12.29 -14.79 -4.87
N GLU A 50 13.51 -14.29 -4.62
CA GLU A 50 14.75 -15.03 -4.80
C GLU A 50 15.06 -15.96 -3.61
N ILE A 51 14.79 -15.51 -2.38
CA ILE A 51 15.07 -16.27 -1.15
C ILE A 51 13.83 -17.04 -0.68
N LYS A 52 12.65 -16.79 -1.29
CA LYS A 52 11.37 -17.46 -0.98
C LYS A 52 10.96 -17.32 0.51
N VAL A 53 11.20 -16.16 1.09
CA VAL A 53 10.81 -15.85 2.46
C VAL A 53 9.44 -15.18 2.51
N THR A 54 8.72 -15.35 3.61
CA THR A 54 7.47 -14.63 3.87
C THR A 54 7.76 -13.17 4.29
N GLN A 55 6.77 -12.29 4.19
CA GLN A 55 6.89 -10.91 4.68
C GLN A 55 7.20 -10.85 6.19
N GLU A 56 6.77 -11.83 6.95
CA GLU A 56 7.04 -11.94 8.38
C GLU A 56 8.51 -12.28 8.66
N GLN A 57 9.02 -13.32 7.98
CA GLN A 57 10.43 -13.68 8.04
C GLN A 57 11.34 -12.54 7.57
N LEU A 58 10.91 -11.82 6.51
CA LEU A 58 11.65 -10.65 6.04
C LEU A 58 11.65 -9.54 7.11
N SER A 59 10.53 -9.32 7.82
CA SER A 59 10.45 -8.32 8.87
C SER A 59 11.45 -8.56 9.99
N ASP A 60 11.60 -9.80 10.40
CA ASP A 60 12.56 -10.21 11.42
C ASP A 60 14.02 -10.00 10.97
N ARG A 61 14.32 -10.31 9.71
CA ARG A 61 15.68 -10.19 9.12
C ARG A 61 16.15 -8.76 8.93
N VAL A 62 15.24 -7.87 8.49
CA VAL A 62 15.57 -6.44 8.25
C VAL A 62 15.28 -5.55 9.45
N GLY A 63 14.73 -6.09 10.54
CA GLY A 63 14.40 -5.33 11.75
C GLY A 63 13.32 -4.27 11.54
N LYS A 64 12.38 -4.52 10.64
CA LYS A 64 11.23 -3.62 10.35
C LYS A 64 9.92 -4.34 10.60
N ASN A 65 8.88 -3.59 10.99
CA ASN A 65 7.56 -4.18 11.14
C ASN A 65 7.00 -4.73 9.83
N ARG A 66 6.29 -5.86 9.86
CA ARG A 66 5.61 -6.46 8.70
C ARG A 66 4.73 -5.44 7.96
N SER A 67 4.01 -4.58 8.70
CA SER A 67 3.19 -3.51 8.10
C SER A 67 3.99 -2.50 7.30
N THR A 68 5.22 -2.21 7.74
CA THR A 68 6.16 -1.34 7.01
C THR A 68 6.55 -1.97 5.68
N ILE A 69 6.96 -3.25 5.68
CA ILE A 69 7.31 -4.00 4.47
C ILE A 69 6.12 -4.05 3.51
N ALA A 70 4.94 -4.40 4.00
CA ALA A 70 3.72 -4.42 3.20
C ALA A 70 3.40 -3.05 2.56
N ASN A 71 3.64 -1.94 3.27
CA ASN A 71 3.46 -0.61 2.74
C ASN A 71 4.44 -0.30 1.60
N TYR A 72 5.71 -0.69 1.72
CA TYR A 72 6.68 -0.53 0.64
C TYR A 72 6.30 -1.37 -0.58
N LEU A 73 6.00 -2.65 -0.42
CA LEU A 73 5.60 -3.54 -1.51
C LEU A 73 4.35 -3.05 -2.25
N ARG A 74 3.42 -2.41 -1.53
CA ARG A 74 2.22 -1.82 -2.16
C ARG A 74 2.57 -0.69 -3.11
N LEU A 75 3.65 0.09 -2.88
CA LEU A 75 4.05 1.18 -3.76
C LEU A 75 4.37 0.72 -5.18
N LEU A 76 4.83 -0.52 -5.34
CA LEU A 76 5.11 -1.12 -6.66
C LEU A 76 3.84 -1.35 -7.51
N LYS A 77 2.65 -1.22 -6.92
CA LYS A 77 1.36 -1.31 -7.63
C LYS A 77 0.87 0.05 -8.15
N LEU A 78 1.57 1.14 -7.81
CA LEU A 78 1.28 2.47 -8.35
C LEU A 78 1.63 2.54 -9.84
N ASP A 79 1.01 3.50 -10.54
CA ASP A 79 1.43 3.81 -11.90
C ASP A 79 2.93 4.16 -11.97
N PRO A 80 3.66 3.72 -13.01
CA PRO A 80 5.09 4.00 -13.18
C PRO A 80 5.46 5.48 -13.12
N ILE A 81 4.58 6.37 -13.57
CA ILE A 81 4.77 7.83 -13.50
C ILE A 81 4.83 8.28 -12.05
N ILE A 82 3.92 7.76 -11.21
CA ILE A 82 3.88 8.09 -9.78
C ILE A 82 5.10 7.51 -9.05
N GLN A 83 5.51 6.29 -9.41
CA GLN A 83 6.72 5.68 -8.87
C GLN A 83 7.97 6.51 -9.20
N THR A 84 8.07 6.99 -10.45
CA THR A 84 9.16 7.88 -10.88
C THR A 84 9.13 9.19 -10.10
N GLY A 85 7.95 9.80 -9.93
CA GLY A 85 7.80 11.02 -9.13
C GLY A 85 8.20 10.85 -7.66
N MET A 86 8.03 9.66 -7.09
CA MET A 86 8.53 9.34 -5.74
C MET A 86 10.05 9.21 -5.72
N ARG A 87 10.64 8.55 -6.71
CA ARG A 87 12.08 8.38 -6.84
C ARG A 87 12.79 9.72 -7.03
N ASP A 88 12.20 10.59 -7.84
CA ASP A 88 12.75 11.93 -8.14
C ASP A 88 12.46 12.96 -7.01
N GLY A 89 11.74 12.54 -5.96
CA GLY A 89 11.48 13.37 -4.78
C GLY A 89 10.32 14.38 -4.93
N PHE A 90 9.56 14.34 -6.02
CA PHE A 90 8.39 15.21 -6.21
C PHE A 90 7.28 14.93 -5.20
N ILE A 91 7.14 13.67 -4.78
CA ILE A 91 6.19 13.27 -3.75
C ILE A 91 6.84 12.32 -2.74
N ALA A 92 6.45 12.44 -1.48
CA ALA A 92 6.92 11.56 -0.41
C ALA A 92 6.14 10.23 -0.39
N MET A 93 6.71 9.20 0.27
CA MET A 93 6.08 7.90 0.48
C MET A 93 4.65 7.98 1.04
N GLY A 94 4.37 8.96 1.91
CA GLY A 94 3.04 9.19 2.48
C GLY A 94 1.97 9.49 1.42
N HIS A 95 2.30 10.30 0.41
CA HIS A 95 1.42 10.59 -0.72
C HIS A 95 1.14 9.31 -1.53
N GLY A 96 2.17 8.53 -1.87
CA GLY A 96 2.01 7.25 -2.58
C GLY A 96 1.10 6.28 -1.83
N ARG A 97 1.22 6.21 -0.49
CA ARG A 97 0.34 5.38 0.36
C ARG A 97 -1.13 5.84 0.34
N ALA A 98 -1.38 7.12 0.21
CA ALA A 98 -2.74 7.65 0.06
C ALA A 98 -3.30 7.30 -1.32
N ILE A 99 -2.55 7.58 -2.39
CA ILE A 99 -2.93 7.42 -3.79
C ILE A 99 -3.22 5.95 -4.13
N ILE A 100 -2.42 4.99 -3.63
CA ILE A 100 -2.61 3.56 -3.91
C ILE A 100 -3.96 2.99 -3.46
N ASN A 101 -4.68 3.71 -2.63
CA ASN A 101 -6.03 3.32 -2.21
C ASN A 101 -7.11 3.65 -3.26
N ILE A 102 -6.76 4.32 -4.35
CA ILE A 102 -7.63 4.61 -5.50
C ILE A 102 -7.53 3.43 -6.47
N ASN A 103 -8.66 2.85 -6.88
CA ASN A 103 -8.66 1.69 -7.77
C ASN A 103 -8.49 2.07 -9.24
N ASN A 104 -8.86 3.28 -9.63
CA ASN A 104 -8.79 3.77 -11.00
C ASN A 104 -7.44 4.46 -11.24
N LEU A 105 -6.68 3.96 -12.22
CA LEU A 105 -5.37 4.51 -12.57
C LEU A 105 -5.44 5.96 -13.06
N GLY A 106 -6.48 6.33 -13.80
CA GLY A 106 -6.69 7.72 -14.24
C GLY A 106 -6.87 8.66 -13.05
N GLU A 107 -7.72 8.28 -12.09
CA GLU A 107 -7.92 9.05 -10.86
C GLU A 107 -6.64 9.13 -10.00
N GLN A 108 -5.79 8.08 -10.03
CA GLN A 108 -4.48 8.13 -9.36
C GLN A 108 -3.58 9.22 -9.96
N LEU A 109 -3.54 9.31 -11.29
CA LEU A 109 -2.76 10.32 -12.01
C LEU A 109 -3.32 11.72 -11.79
N ASP A 110 -4.64 11.91 -11.83
CA ASP A 110 -5.28 13.20 -11.56
C ASP A 110 -4.93 13.73 -10.16
N ILE A 111 -4.97 12.84 -9.15
CA ILE A 111 -4.56 13.21 -7.79
C ILE A 111 -3.07 13.48 -7.70
N TYR A 112 -2.24 12.70 -8.38
CA TYR A 112 -0.80 12.92 -8.42
C TYR A 112 -0.45 14.30 -9.02
N GLU A 113 -1.04 14.66 -10.15
CA GLU A 113 -0.86 15.99 -10.76
C GLU A 113 -1.31 17.11 -9.83
N LYS A 114 -2.43 16.91 -9.13
CA LYS A 114 -2.94 17.87 -8.17
C LYS A 114 -2.01 18.02 -6.96
N VAL A 115 -1.46 16.94 -6.44
CA VAL A 115 -0.49 16.97 -5.33
C VAL A 115 0.75 17.79 -5.70
N ILE A 116 1.24 17.67 -6.93
CA ILE A 116 2.41 18.41 -7.40
C ILE A 116 2.06 19.88 -7.65
N SER A 117 0.98 20.16 -8.40
CA SER A 117 0.61 21.51 -8.80
C SER A 117 0.23 22.39 -7.63
N GLU A 118 -0.47 21.86 -6.63
CA GLU A 118 -0.92 22.58 -5.45
C GLU A 118 0.03 22.40 -4.25
N ASN A 119 1.10 21.60 -4.40
CA ASN A 119 2.09 21.28 -3.35
C ASN A 119 1.41 20.78 -2.05
N LEU A 120 0.49 19.83 -2.20
CA LEU A 120 -0.33 19.34 -1.10
C LEU A 120 0.49 18.52 -0.10
N SER A 121 0.16 18.67 1.17
CA SER A 121 0.70 17.81 2.22
C SER A 121 0.09 16.40 2.16
N VAL A 122 0.72 15.43 2.83
CA VAL A 122 0.22 14.06 2.95
C VAL A 122 -1.21 14.03 3.51
N ARG A 123 -1.51 14.86 4.51
CA ARG A 123 -2.84 14.92 5.14
C ARG A 123 -3.92 15.44 4.18
N GLU A 124 -3.60 16.44 3.39
CA GLU A 124 -4.50 16.98 2.36
C GLU A 124 -4.74 15.96 1.25
N THR A 125 -3.69 15.25 0.82
CA THR A 125 -3.81 14.15 -0.13
C THR A 125 -4.71 13.03 0.39
N GLU A 126 -4.56 12.62 1.66
CA GLU A 126 -5.43 11.63 2.30
C GLU A 126 -6.90 12.10 2.36
N ALA A 127 -7.13 13.39 2.63
CA ALA A 127 -8.47 13.98 2.64
C ALA A 127 -9.10 13.98 1.23
N LEU A 128 -8.33 14.34 0.19
CA LEU A 128 -8.79 14.27 -1.20
C LEU A 128 -9.18 12.85 -1.62
N VAL A 129 -8.33 11.87 -1.34
CA VAL A 129 -8.60 10.47 -1.65
C VAL A 129 -9.86 9.97 -0.93
N ARG A 130 -10.05 10.36 0.32
CA ARG A 130 -11.27 10.03 1.10
C ARG A 130 -12.52 10.63 0.48
N ASN A 131 -12.47 11.89 0.07
CA ASN A 131 -13.59 12.58 -0.57
C ASN A 131 -13.96 11.96 -1.92
N LEU A 132 -12.96 11.55 -2.72
CA LEU A 132 -13.19 10.80 -3.97
C LEU A 132 -13.92 9.47 -3.70
N LYS A 133 -13.50 8.70 -2.72
CA LYS A 133 -14.17 7.45 -2.35
C LYS A 133 -15.62 7.67 -1.94
N ASN A 134 -15.87 8.66 -1.09
CA ASN A 134 -17.22 9.00 -0.67
C ASN A 134 -18.10 9.45 -1.86
N SER A 135 -17.53 10.19 -2.81
CA SER A 135 -18.24 10.64 -4.02
C SER A 135 -18.55 9.49 -4.99
N SER A 136 -17.64 8.50 -5.10
CA SER A 136 -17.86 7.31 -5.94
C SER A 136 -18.86 6.33 -5.31
N GLU A 137 -18.93 6.26 -3.99
CA GLU A 137 -19.96 5.46 -3.30
C GLU A 137 -21.37 6.06 -3.44
N ILE A 138 -21.48 7.39 -3.49
CA ILE A 138 -22.75 8.10 -3.74
C ILE A 138 -23.21 7.92 -5.20
N LYS A 139 -22.30 7.71 -6.15
CA LYS A 139 -22.61 7.48 -7.58
C LYS A 139 -23.01 6.02 -7.89
N ASN A 140 -23.05 5.13 -6.91
CA ASN A 140 -23.52 3.77 -7.09
C ASN A 140 -24.90 3.60 -6.45
N PRO A 141 -26.01 4.00 -7.14
CA PRO A 141 -27.37 3.92 -6.60
C PRO A 141 -27.88 2.47 -6.40
N TYR A 142 -27.06 1.47 -6.74
CA TYR A 142 -27.43 0.06 -6.65
C TYR A 142 -27.04 -0.64 -5.34
N LYS A 143 -26.52 0.04 -4.32
CA LYS A 143 -26.13 -0.60 -3.04
C LYS A 143 -27.08 -0.41 -1.88
N LYS A 144 -28.23 0.23 -2.05
CA LYS A 144 -29.42 -0.03 -1.22
C LYS A 144 -30.41 -0.72 -2.13
N ALA A 145 -30.39 -2.03 -2.16
CA ALA A 145 -31.53 -2.78 -2.66
C ALA A 145 -32.73 -2.32 -1.79
N THR A 146 -33.47 -1.35 -2.31
CA THR A 146 -34.79 -1.03 -1.76
C THR A 146 -35.56 -2.33 -1.85
N LEU A 147 -36.00 -2.81 -0.69
CA LEU A 147 -36.90 -3.97 -0.63
C LEU A 147 -38.00 -3.74 -1.66
N PRO A 148 -38.31 -4.74 -2.52
CA PRO A 148 -39.43 -4.65 -3.44
C PRO A 148 -40.68 -4.12 -2.72
N SER A 149 -41.48 -3.30 -3.39
CA SER A 149 -42.60 -2.59 -2.79
C SER A 149 -43.55 -3.51 -1.98
N TYR A 150 -43.72 -4.74 -2.43
CA TYR A 150 -44.53 -5.74 -1.73
C TYR A 150 -43.93 -6.23 -0.40
N LEU A 151 -42.59 -6.28 -0.29
CA LEU A 151 -41.90 -6.65 0.96
C LEU A 151 -41.91 -5.45 1.95
N ASN A 152 -41.91 -4.24 1.44
CA ASN A 152 -42.03 -3.06 2.28
C ASN A 152 -43.44 -2.95 2.89
N SER A 153 -44.47 -3.23 2.10
CA SER A 153 -45.87 -3.28 2.59
C SER A 153 -46.07 -4.42 3.61
N ALA A 154 -45.47 -5.58 3.36
CA ALA A 154 -45.51 -6.70 4.32
C ALA A 154 -44.76 -6.37 5.62
N LYS A 155 -43.63 -5.65 5.54
CA LYS A 155 -42.88 -5.18 6.72
C LYS A 155 -43.76 -4.26 7.58
N ILE A 156 -44.42 -3.27 6.98
CA ILE A 156 -45.29 -2.34 7.68
C ILE A 156 -46.42 -3.06 8.36
N ALA A 157 -47.15 -3.94 7.64
CA ALA A 157 -48.27 -4.69 8.19
C ALA A 157 -47.86 -5.61 9.36
N LEU A 158 -46.69 -6.27 9.26
CA LEU A 158 -46.15 -7.10 10.34
C LEU A 158 -45.69 -6.25 11.56
N SER A 159 -45.09 -5.10 11.33
CA SER A 159 -44.69 -4.21 12.42
C SER A 159 -45.88 -3.65 13.19
N GLU A 160 -46.96 -3.33 12.48
CA GLU A 160 -48.24 -2.89 13.11
C GLU A 160 -48.91 -4.05 13.89
N TYR A 161 -48.94 -5.23 13.30
CA TYR A 161 -49.57 -6.41 13.95
C TYR A 161 -48.82 -6.88 15.21
N LEU A 162 -47.45 -6.83 15.16
CA LEU A 162 -46.59 -7.29 16.25
C LEU A 162 -46.24 -6.18 17.25
N ASN A 163 -46.62 -4.93 16.96
CA ASN A 163 -46.27 -3.74 17.73
C ASN A 163 -44.75 -3.69 18.03
N SER A 164 -43.93 -4.11 17.07
CA SER A 164 -42.46 -4.21 17.17
C SER A 164 -41.79 -3.94 15.83
N ASP A 165 -40.54 -3.48 15.85
CA ASP A 165 -39.78 -3.23 14.61
C ASP A 165 -39.36 -4.56 13.97
N VAL A 166 -39.84 -4.82 12.75
CA VAL A 166 -39.60 -6.03 11.98
C VAL A 166 -38.52 -5.77 10.92
N ASN A 167 -37.47 -6.60 10.87
CA ASN A 167 -36.44 -6.51 9.86
C ASN A 167 -36.48 -7.71 8.92
N ILE A 168 -36.71 -7.46 7.62
CA ILE A 168 -36.77 -8.51 6.60
C ILE A 168 -35.41 -8.60 5.92
N LYS A 169 -34.73 -9.75 6.01
CA LYS A 169 -33.51 -10.06 5.26
C LYS A 169 -33.83 -10.94 4.06
N ASN A 170 -33.44 -10.50 2.87
CA ASN A 170 -33.48 -11.35 1.69
C ASN A 170 -32.24 -12.24 1.67
N THR A 171 -32.38 -13.51 2.05
CA THR A 171 -31.38 -14.55 1.86
C THR A 171 -31.68 -15.21 0.51
N GLY A 172 -31.20 -14.60 -0.58
CA GLY A 172 -31.36 -15.12 -1.92
C GLY A 172 -30.94 -16.59 -2.00
N GLY A 173 -31.83 -17.44 -2.47
CA GLY A 173 -31.58 -18.81 -2.89
C GLY A 173 -31.01 -18.84 -4.31
#